data_9cc301e8b926d2138021e95bb07d5569
#
_entry.id   9cc301e8b926d2138021e95bb07d5569
#
_cell.length_a   1.000
_cell.length_b   1.000
_cell.length_c   1.000
_cell.angle_alpha   90.00
_cell.angle_beta   90.00
_cell.angle_gamma   90.00
#
_symmetry.space_group_name_H-M   'P 1'
#
loop_
_entity.id
_entity.type
_entity.pdbx_description
1 polymer ?
#
loop_
_entity_poly.entity_id
_entity_poly.type
_entity_poly.pdbx_seq_one_letter_code
_entity_poly.pdbx_strand_id
1 'polypeptide(L)'
;MRQNLLETYSRQLKVAEAYVAKNFEGKTMSSNTALTTAVLLDNTNRWITESLNSEIGATTRDSMGAWKKFCLNLTNIAVPSLIANDLVIVHPMTSYSGSVAYLEYVSLTNKGDVKKGDVFNSVWGHGEMNEARQNFTSQVIVETVGDDGKLTLADSLVTGGLSYRDEETREYKTATYKVNGEYTDDASKVVAGAKVAYMTEQFQMNHIPSKEIPAIGPRMKHIPLVAEPRRIAVRYDQITAFQAKTDYGFSLDKQIAEQACGELAYEIDTEIVAMLKDGAKAGTSEDEFKALTWSKTLPVGVSKFEHYNGFLEVVETAKAIIYNRTKKFHPNYMVVASDILPVLRFVNGFTAVKNVKMNGPYKVGELDGMNVYVSPIMESGEFFLGLNGNDMMSSAGVYAPYMAIVPTQLLGTPDGGMAQGFSTWYAKALLNKNLLVRGSIVA
;
A
#
# COMPACT_ATOMS: atom_id res chain seq x y z
N MET A 1 11.80 22.60 -7.58
CA MET A 1 12.49 22.03 -6.39
C MET A 1 12.94 20.60 -6.64
N ARG A 2 12.08 19.66 -7.04
CA ARG A 2 12.45 18.23 -7.26
C ARG A 2 13.53 18.02 -8.32
N GLN A 3 13.44 18.68 -9.48
CA GLN A 3 14.44 18.58 -10.55
C GLN A 3 15.81 19.09 -10.10
N ASN A 4 15.87 20.22 -9.39
CA ASN A 4 17.14 20.77 -8.89
C ASN A 4 17.85 19.83 -7.91
N LEU A 5 17.10 19.05 -7.09
CA LEU A 5 17.70 18.07 -6.18
C LEU A 5 18.32 16.89 -6.94
N LEU A 6 17.65 16.39 -7.97
CA LEU A 6 18.18 15.31 -8.81
C LEU A 6 19.47 15.72 -9.54
N GLU A 7 19.52 16.96 -10.02
CA GLU A 7 20.73 17.52 -10.67
C GLU A 7 21.86 17.70 -9.65
N THR A 8 21.56 18.28 -8.49
CA THR A 8 22.54 18.53 -7.43
C THR A 8 23.22 17.25 -6.95
N TYR A 9 22.44 16.18 -6.78
CA TYR A 9 22.92 14.89 -6.29
C TYR A 9 23.16 13.83 -7.38
N SER A 10 23.21 14.23 -8.66
CA SER A 10 23.35 13.32 -9.81
C SER A 10 24.56 12.37 -9.71
N ARG A 11 25.68 12.82 -9.17
CA ARG A 11 26.85 11.98 -8.98
C ARG A 11 26.65 10.89 -7.93
N GLN A 12 25.99 11.22 -6.82
CA GLN A 12 25.67 10.28 -5.74
C GLN A 12 24.62 9.27 -6.20
N LEU A 13 23.62 9.72 -6.96
CA LEU A 13 22.59 8.84 -7.53
C LEU A 13 23.18 7.80 -8.50
N LYS A 14 24.16 8.18 -9.33
CA LYS A 14 24.91 7.21 -10.17
C LYS A 14 25.65 6.16 -9.35
N VAL A 15 26.18 6.51 -8.18
CA VAL A 15 26.81 5.54 -7.26
C VAL A 15 25.74 4.59 -6.69
N ALA A 16 24.57 5.10 -6.32
CA ALA A 16 23.46 4.28 -5.84
C ALA A 16 22.93 3.33 -6.93
N GLU A 17 22.78 3.81 -8.16
CA GLU A 17 22.40 2.98 -9.31
C GLU A 17 23.41 1.86 -9.58
N ALA A 18 24.70 2.18 -9.58
CA ALA A 18 25.77 1.21 -9.76
C ALA A 18 25.77 0.14 -8.64
N TYR A 19 25.48 0.55 -7.40
CA TYR A 19 25.34 -0.37 -6.29
C TYR A 19 24.15 -1.32 -6.45
N VAL A 20 22.98 -0.81 -6.86
CA VAL A 20 21.78 -1.61 -7.13
C VAL A 20 22.03 -2.59 -8.26
N ALA A 21 22.56 -2.14 -9.38
CA ALA A 21 22.88 -2.97 -10.54
C ALA A 21 23.88 -4.10 -10.22
N LYS A 22 24.84 -3.85 -9.32
CA LYS A 22 25.85 -4.84 -8.92
C LYS A 22 25.31 -5.89 -7.94
N ASN A 23 24.43 -5.49 -7.02
CA ASN A 23 24.02 -6.34 -5.89
C ASN A 23 22.62 -6.97 -6.08
N PHE A 24 21.79 -6.38 -6.94
CA PHE A 24 20.43 -6.84 -7.20
C PHE A 24 20.24 -7.02 -8.71
N GLU A 25 20.49 -8.22 -9.20
CA GLU A 25 20.41 -8.57 -10.61
C GLU A 25 19.01 -8.28 -11.18
N GLY A 26 18.94 -7.47 -12.23
CA GLY A 26 17.66 -7.08 -12.88
C GLY A 26 16.87 -5.98 -12.19
N LYS A 27 17.33 -5.43 -11.06
CA LYS A 27 16.68 -4.28 -10.42
C LYS A 27 17.30 -2.97 -10.92
N THR A 28 16.47 -2.12 -11.53
CA THR A 28 16.82 -0.73 -11.86
C THR A 28 16.24 0.19 -10.80
N MET A 29 16.93 1.26 -10.49
CA MET A 29 16.42 2.26 -9.54
C MET A 29 15.24 3.02 -10.17
N SER A 30 14.08 2.99 -9.53
CA SER A 30 12.91 3.74 -10.01
C SER A 30 13.10 5.25 -9.84
N SER A 31 12.40 6.05 -10.63
CA SER A 31 12.45 7.52 -10.50
C SER A 31 12.03 8.00 -9.10
N ASN A 32 11.08 7.31 -8.46
CA ASN A 32 10.64 7.60 -7.10
C ASN A 32 11.73 7.28 -6.08
N THR A 33 12.42 6.16 -6.21
CA THR A 33 13.56 5.78 -5.35
C THR A 33 14.72 6.77 -5.52
N ALA A 34 14.99 7.21 -6.76
CA ALA A 34 16.01 8.23 -7.03
C ALA A 34 15.68 9.57 -6.36
N LEU A 35 14.42 10.02 -6.47
CA LEU A 35 13.96 11.24 -5.82
C LEU A 35 14.03 11.13 -4.29
N THR A 36 13.60 10.01 -3.73
CA THR A 36 13.67 9.74 -2.29
C THR A 36 15.10 9.80 -1.79
N THR A 37 16.01 9.13 -2.49
CA THR A 37 17.44 9.15 -2.16
C THR A 37 18.01 10.58 -2.22
N ALA A 38 17.64 11.37 -3.23
CA ALA A 38 18.09 12.78 -3.35
C ALA A 38 17.57 13.65 -2.18
N VAL A 39 16.31 13.50 -1.77
CA VAL A 39 15.75 14.25 -0.62
C VAL A 39 16.44 13.85 0.68
N LEU A 40 16.68 12.56 0.88
CA LEU A 40 17.38 12.07 2.07
C LEU A 40 18.85 12.53 2.13
N LEU A 41 19.52 12.59 0.98
CA LEU A 41 20.85 13.15 0.87
C LEU A 41 20.85 14.65 1.23
N ASP A 42 19.84 15.40 0.81
CA ASP A 42 19.71 16.82 1.16
C ASP A 42 19.44 17.01 2.66
N ASN A 43 18.54 16.25 3.23
CA ASN A 43 18.25 16.27 4.67
C ASN A 43 19.50 15.91 5.49
N THR A 44 20.22 14.87 5.10
CA THR A 44 21.48 14.45 5.74
C THR A 44 22.55 15.54 5.61
N ASN A 45 22.67 16.16 4.45
CA ASN A 45 23.62 17.26 4.23
C ASN A 45 23.30 18.49 5.08
N ARG A 46 22.02 18.87 5.21
CA ARG A 46 21.60 19.96 6.10
C ARG A 46 21.93 19.64 7.55
N TRP A 47 21.55 18.46 8.01
CA TRP A 47 21.85 18.03 9.38
C TRP A 47 23.34 18.06 9.69
N ILE A 48 24.20 17.57 8.78
CA ILE A 48 25.64 17.63 8.91
C ILE A 48 26.11 19.09 9.00
N THR A 49 25.59 19.96 8.14
CA THR A 49 26.00 21.38 8.11
C THR A 49 25.58 22.10 9.38
N GLU A 50 24.37 21.86 9.88
CA GLU A 50 23.87 22.44 11.12
C GLU A 50 24.60 21.92 12.35
N SER A 51 24.91 20.62 12.42
CA SER A 51 25.69 20.03 13.51
C SER A 51 27.15 20.52 13.54
N LEU A 52 27.69 20.90 12.40
CA LEU A 52 29.04 21.49 12.29
C LEU A 52 29.08 22.97 12.69
N ASN A 53 27.98 23.69 12.46
CA ASN A 53 27.85 25.10 12.85
C ASN A 53 27.56 25.29 14.35
N SER A 54 27.04 24.25 15.02
CA SER A 54 26.96 24.26 16.48
C SER A 54 28.34 23.97 17.07
N GLU A 55 28.86 24.88 17.89
CA GLU A 55 30.22 24.91 18.47
C GLU A 55 30.63 23.68 19.33
N ILE A 56 30.14 22.50 19.04
CA ILE A 56 30.45 21.29 19.78
C ILE A 56 31.60 20.55 19.13
N GLY A 57 32.79 20.91 19.57
CA GLY A 57 34.01 20.15 19.41
C GLY A 57 34.86 20.48 18.19
N ALA A 58 36.07 20.92 18.43
CA ALA A 58 37.11 21.18 17.44
C ALA A 58 37.54 19.92 16.68
N THR A 59 36.78 19.55 15.66
CA THR A 59 37.16 18.54 14.69
C THR A 59 37.83 19.22 13.49
N THR A 60 39.00 18.75 13.09
CA THR A 60 39.73 19.27 11.93
C THR A 60 38.92 19.13 10.63
N ARG A 61 38.98 20.13 9.74
CA ARG A 61 38.25 20.19 8.47
C ARG A 61 38.39 18.93 7.61
N ASP A 62 39.54 18.26 7.66
CA ASP A 62 39.82 17.07 6.84
C ASP A 62 39.09 15.82 7.34
N SER A 63 38.98 15.63 8.65
CA SER A 63 38.22 14.53 9.25
C SER A 63 36.74 14.67 8.99
N MET A 64 36.21 15.90 8.91
CA MET A 64 34.81 16.20 8.60
C MET A 64 34.43 15.87 7.16
N GLY A 65 35.32 16.13 6.20
CA GLY A 65 35.10 15.79 4.80
C GLY A 65 35.00 14.29 4.57
N ALA A 66 35.79 13.49 5.25
CA ALA A 66 35.72 12.03 5.20
C ALA A 66 34.47 11.48 5.85
N TRP A 67 34.08 12.01 7.01
CA TRP A 67 32.86 11.63 7.70
C TRP A 67 31.59 12.00 6.91
N LYS A 68 31.52 13.19 6.33
CA LYS A 68 30.43 13.58 5.43
C LYS A 68 30.29 12.64 4.24
N LYS A 69 31.39 12.28 3.57
CA LYS A 69 31.35 11.31 2.46
C LYS A 69 30.91 9.95 2.91
N PHE A 70 31.29 9.52 4.11
CA PHE A 70 30.86 8.25 4.69
C PHE A 70 29.34 8.22 4.93
N CYS A 71 28.76 9.27 5.55
CA CYS A 71 27.31 9.39 5.77
C CYS A 71 26.52 9.37 4.47
N LEU A 72 26.96 10.13 3.46
CA LEU A 72 26.29 10.18 2.16
C LEU A 72 26.38 8.84 1.40
N ASN A 73 27.51 8.16 1.48
CA ASN A 73 27.67 6.84 0.87
C ASN A 73 26.77 5.80 1.54
N LEU A 74 26.61 5.88 2.86
CA LEU A 74 25.75 4.99 3.62
C LEU A 74 24.27 5.13 3.19
N THR A 75 23.82 6.37 3.01
CA THR A 75 22.48 6.66 2.47
C THR A 75 22.28 6.06 1.08
N ASN A 76 23.27 6.17 0.21
CA ASN A 76 23.23 5.62 -1.15
C ASN A 76 23.13 4.09 -1.19
N ILE A 77 23.61 3.41 -0.16
CA ILE A 77 23.58 1.95 -0.06
C ILE A 77 22.27 1.48 0.60
N ALA A 78 21.89 2.11 1.71
CA ALA A 78 20.78 1.65 2.53
C ALA A 78 19.41 1.89 1.88
N VAL A 79 19.17 3.09 1.36
CA VAL A 79 17.82 3.47 0.85
C VAL A 79 17.38 2.63 -0.34
N PRO A 80 18.17 2.41 -1.39
CA PRO A 80 17.74 1.61 -2.53
C PRO A 80 17.63 0.11 -2.25
N SER A 81 18.25 -0.37 -1.16
CA SER A 81 18.24 -1.80 -0.80
C SER A 81 16.97 -2.23 -0.08
N LEU A 82 16.16 -1.28 0.43
CA LEU A 82 14.93 -1.57 1.17
C LEU A 82 13.87 -2.21 0.27
N ILE A 83 13.27 -3.29 0.76
CA ILE A 83 12.09 -3.94 0.14
C ILE A 83 10.84 -3.09 0.35
N ALA A 84 10.81 -2.28 1.40
CA ALA A 84 9.78 -1.30 1.65
C ALA A 84 9.43 -0.45 0.41
N ASN A 85 10.42 -0.12 -0.42
CA ASN A 85 10.22 0.64 -1.67
C ASN A 85 9.35 -0.10 -2.70
N ASP A 86 9.32 -1.42 -2.63
CA ASP A 86 8.54 -2.25 -3.56
C ASP A 86 7.14 -2.57 -3.01
N LEU A 87 6.97 -2.59 -1.67
CA LEU A 87 5.72 -2.97 -1.00
C LEU A 87 4.78 -1.80 -0.72
N VAL A 88 5.33 -0.61 -0.47
CA VAL A 88 4.55 0.59 -0.12
C VAL A 88 5.03 1.81 -0.90
N ILE A 89 4.18 2.83 -0.99
CA ILE A 89 4.60 4.08 -1.60
C ILE A 89 5.57 4.82 -0.68
N VAL A 90 6.64 5.35 -1.26
CA VAL A 90 7.64 6.13 -0.52
C VAL A 90 7.36 7.61 -0.66
N HIS A 91 7.18 8.29 0.47
CA HIS A 91 6.95 9.74 0.55
C HIS A 91 8.02 10.40 1.42
N PRO A 92 9.15 10.83 0.84
CA PRO A 92 10.23 11.44 1.61
C PRO A 92 9.77 12.75 2.26
N MET A 93 10.03 12.88 3.56
CA MET A 93 9.67 14.05 4.35
C MET A 93 10.80 15.06 4.37
N THR A 94 10.46 16.35 4.28
CA THR A 94 11.44 17.46 4.38
C THR A 94 11.53 18.03 5.80
N SER A 95 10.59 17.67 6.68
CA SER A 95 10.56 18.03 8.09
C SER A 95 10.19 16.84 8.95
N TYR A 96 10.42 16.95 10.26
CA TYR A 96 10.14 15.91 11.26
C TYR A 96 8.66 15.49 11.30
N SER A 97 7.76 16.44 11.08
CA SER A 97 6.32 16.20 10.98
C SER A 97 5.83 16.59 9.59
N GLY A 98 4.93 15.79 9.05
CA GLY A 98 4.32 16.00 7.76
C GLY A 98 2.90 15.48 7.72
N SER A 99 2.27 15.59 6.58
CA SER A 99 0.97 14.97 6.32
C SER A 99 0.89 14.49 4.89
N VAL A 100 0.24 13.36 4.70
CA VAL A 100 -0.19 12.90 3.39
C VAL A 100 -1.59 13.42 3.14
N ALA A 101 -1.75 14.23 2.10
CA ALA A 101 -3.04 14.72 1.66
C ALA A 101 -3.55 13.88 0.49
N TYR A 102 -4.82 13.53 0.52
CA TYR A 102 -5.49 12.86 -0.59
C TYR A 102 -6.89 13.44 -0.83
N LEU A 103 -7.35 13.32 -2.06
CA LEU A 103 -8.65 13.81 -2.50
C LEU A 103 -9.64 12.65 -2.54
N GLU A 104 -10.74 12.81 -1.82
CA GLU A 104 -11.91 11.97 -1.97
C GLU A 104 -12.97 12.73 -2.78
N TYR A 105 -13.69 12.02 -3.62
CA TYR A 105 -14.87 12.56 -4.29
C TYR A 105 -16.10 12.10 -3.53
N VAL A 106 -16.90 13.05 -3.07
CA VAL A 106 -18.11 12.79 -2.26
C VAL A 106 -19.35 13.28 -2.97
N SER A 107 -20.47 12.60 -2.74
CA SER A 107 -21.76 13.08 -3.20
C SER A 107 -22.15 14.36 -2.46
N LEU A 108 -22.57 15.39 -3.21
CA LEU A 108 -23.12 16.62 -2.65
C LEU A 108 -24.65 16.59 -2.62
N THR A 109 -25.27 15.62 -3.29
CA THR A 109 -26.72 15.46 -3.42
C THR A 109 -27.14 14.07 -2.95
N ASN A 110 -28.37 13.96 -2.48
CA ASN A 110 -29.00 12.66 -2.21
C ASN A 110 -29.64 12.16 -3.51
N LYS A 111 -29.41 10.89 -3.88
CA LYS A 111 -30.10 10.24 -5.00
C LYS A 111 -30.12 8.73 -4.80
N GLY A 112 -31.30 8.16 -4.71
CA GLY A 112 -31.46 6.74 -4.37
C GLY A 112 -30.81 6.42 -3.03
N ASP A 113 -30.05 5.35 -3.00
CA ASP A 113 -29.30 4.92 -1.79
C ASP A 113 -28.05 5.76 -1.51
N VAL A 114 -27.66 6.64 -2.46
CA VAL A 114 -26.50 7.51 -2.29
C VAL A 114 -26.90 8.74 -1.48
N LYS A 115 -26.27 8.90 -0.32
CA LYS A 115 -26.47 10.04 0.58
C LYS A 115 -25.40 11.10 0.38
N LYS A 116 -25.76 12.35 0.69
CA LYS A 116 -24.80 13.45 0.73
C LYS A 116 -23.65 13.13 1.69
N GLY A 117 -22.43 13.18 1.19
CA GLY A 117 -21.21 12.86 1.94
C GLY A 117 -20.68 11.45 1.66
N ASP A 118 -21.39 10.61 0.95
CA ASP A 118 -20.90 9.29 0.54
C ASP A 118 -19.74 9.42 -0.43
N VAL A 119 -18.73 8.58 -0.25
CA VAL A 119 -17.50 8.62 -1.04
C VAL A 119 -17.68 7.83 -2.33
N PHE A 120 -17.44 8.48 -3.46
CA PHE A 120 -17.47 7.84 -4.78
C PHE A 120 -16.19 7.10 -5.12
N ASN A 121 -15.10 7.43 -4.44
CA ASN A 121 -13.85 6.77 -4.66
C ASN A 121 -13.83 5.44 -3.91
N SER A 122 -14.05 4.35 -4.61
CA SER A 122 -14.12 3.00 -4.05
C SER A 122 -12.82 2.55 -3.36
N VAL A 123 -11.70 3.17 -3.69
CA VAL A 123 -10.39 2.86 -3.10
C VAL A 123 -10.37 3.10 -1.60
N TRP A 124 -11.05 4.13 -1.11
CA TRP A 124 -11.07 4.53 0.31
C TRP A 124 -12.24 3.93 1.10
N GLY A 125 -12.88 2.93 0.54
CA GLY A 125 -13.56 1.94 1.33
C GLY A 125 -14.91 2.27 1.92
N HIS A 126 -15.71 3.09 1.26
CA HIS A 126 -17.12 3.11 1.58
C HIS A 126 -17.92 2.38 0.51
N GLY A 127 -18.21 1.16 0.83
CA GLY A 127 -19.27 0.40 0.25
C GLY A 127 -19.00 -0.19 -1.12
N GLU A 128 -19.56 -1.32 -1.31
CA GLU A 128 -19.75 -1.94 -2.59
C GLU A 128 -20.44 -0.94 -3.54
N MET A 129 -20.08 -0.97 -4.81
CA MET A 129 -20.83 -0.23 -5.80
C MET A 129 -22.22 -0.89 -5.91
N ASN A 130 -23.21 -0.31 -5.24
CA ASN A 130 -24.59 -0.74 -5.36
C ASN A 130 -25.19 -0.24 -6.68
N GLU A 131 -26.35 -0.76 -7.05
CA GLU A 131 -27.05 -0.37 -8.27
C GLU A 131 -27.43 1.13 -8.27
N ALA A 132 -27.77 1.69 -7.13
CA ALA A 132 -28.06 3.11 -6.98
C ALA A 132 -26.84 4.00 -7.31
N ARG A 133 -25.64 3.54 -6.98
CA ARG A 133 -24.39 4.24 -7.30
C ARG A 133 -24.04 4.14 -8.77
N GLN A 134 -24.34 3.03 -9.43
CA GLN A 134 -24.16 2.89 -10.88
C GLN A 134 -25.07 3.85 -11.64
N ASN A 135 -26.24 4.14 -11.10
CA ASN A 135 -27.26 5.02 -11.72
C ASN A 135 -27.23 6.45 -11.19
N PHE A 136 -26.18 6.87 -10.49
CA PHE A 136 -26.08 8.20 -9.90
C PHE A 136 -26.23 9.35 -10.91
N THR A 137 -25.64 9.21 -12.08
CA THR A 137 -25.76 10.20 -13.17
C THR A 137 -26.93 9.93 -14.10
N SER A 138 -27.58 8.79 -13.98
CA SER A 138 -28.73 8.42 -14.79
C SER A 138 -29.96 9.27 -14.43
N GLN A 139 -30.74 9.63 -15.42
CA GLN A 139 -32.06 10.23 -15.23
C GLN A 139 -33.10 9.22 -14.74
N VAL A 140 -32.79 7.94 -14.86
CA VAL A 140 -33.66 6.86 -14.41
C VAL A 140 -33.30 6.52 -12.95
N ILE A 141 -34.31 6.48 -12.08
CA ILE A 141 -34.20 6.01 -10.72
C ILE A 141 -34.74 4.59 -10.67
N VAL A 142 -33.94 3.68 -10.09
CA VAL A 142 -34.35 2.31 -9.83
C VAL A 142 -34.61 2.15 -8.33
N GLU A 143 -35.78 1.77 -7.95
CA GLU A 143 -36.18 1.55 -6.56
C GLU A 143 -36.83 0.18 -6.42
N THR A 144 -36.60 -0.49 -5.29
CA THR A 144 -37.30 -1.74 -4.95
C THR A 144 -38.58 -1.41 -4.20
N VAL A 145 -39.70 -1.96 -4.65
CA VAL A 145 -40.99 -1.78 -4.02
C VAL A 145 -40.98 -2.38 -2.62
N GLY A 146 -41.36 -1.59 -1.62
CA GLY A 146 -41.47 -2.06 -0.23
C GLY A 146 -42.53 -3.18 -0.05
N ASP A 147 -42.49 -3.87 1.09
CA ASP A 147 -43.43 -4.92 1.45
C ASP A 147 -44.88 -4.42 1.50
N ASP A 148 -45.08 -3.12 1.65
CA ASP A 148 -46.37 -2.41 1.62
C ASP A 148 -46.84 -2.03 0.20
N GLY A 149 -46.08 -2.38 -0.83
CA GLY A 149 -46.36 -2.02 -2.21
C GLY A 149 -46.05 -0.56 -2.57
N LYS A 150 -45.28 0.17 -1.74
CA LYS A 150 -44.99 1.61 -1.91
C LYS A 150 -43.57 1.85 -2.32
N LEU A 151 -43.37 2.98 -3.04
CA LEU A 151 -42.06 3.53 -3.38
C LEU A 151 -41.78 4.78 -2.55
N THR A 152 -40.72 4.80 -1.80
CA THR A 152 -40.40 5.88 -0.84
C THR A 152 -39.85 7.13 -1.50
N LEU A 153 -39.10 6.97 -2.62
CA LEU A 153 -38.51 8.08 -3.36
C LEU A 153 -39.44 8.70 -4.39
N ALA A 154 -40.42 7.94 -4.87
CA ALA A 154 -41.33 8.40 -5.88
C ALA A 154 -42.34 9.44 -5.35
N ASP A 155 -42.63 9.45 -4.05
CA ASP A 155 -43.60 10.35 -3.43
C ASP A 155 -43.30 11.85 -3.60
N SER A 156 -42.03 12.20 -3.74
CA SER A 156 -41.62 13.61 -3.88
C SER A 156 -41.19 14.02 -5.29
N LEU A 157 -41.06 13.07 -6.21
CA LEU A 157 -40.34 13.28 -7.46
C LEU A 157 -41.13 12.96 -8.72
N VAL A 158 -42.24 12.19 -8.63
CA VAL A 158 -42.96 11.68 -9.80
C VAL A 158 -44.34 12.27 -9.89
N THR A 159 -44.64 12.97 -10.96
CA THR A 159 -45.97 13.55 -11.25
C THR A 159 -46.68 12.87 -12.43
N GLY A 160 -46.13 11.80 -12.99
CA GLY A 160 -46.62 11.15 -14.20
C GLY A 160 -46.63 9.62 -14.13
N GLY A 161 -46.81 8.98 -15.26
CA GLY A 161 -46.81 7.51 -15.37
C GLY A 161 -45.39 6.95 -15.14
N LEU A 162 -45.33 5.82 -14.43
CA LEU A 162 -44.09 5.09 -14.15
C LEU A 162 -43.96 3.92 -15.12
N SER A 163 -42.74 3.81 -15.70
CA SER A 163 -42.35 2.59 -16.43
C SER A 163 -41.56 1.70 -15.51
N TYR A 164 -42.02 0.49 -15.31
CA TYR A 164 -41.31 -0.54 -14.55
C TYR A 164 -41.02 -1.77 -15.40
N ARG A 165 -39.98 -2.51 -15.09
CA ARG A 165 -39.64 -3.75 -15.75
C ARG A 165 -40.27 -4.93 -14.98
N ASP A 166 -41.06 -5.72 -15.68
CA ASP A 166 -41.56 -6.98 -15.15
C ASP A 166 -40.46 -8.04 -15.19
N GLU A 167 -40.13 -8.69 -14.05
CA GLU A 167 -39.08 -9.68 -13.96
C GLU A 167 -39.38 -10.99 -14.71
N GLU A 168 -40.67 -11.37 -14.84
CA GLU A 168 -41.09 -12.58 -15.55
C GLU A 168 -41.04 -12.41 -17.08
N THR A 169 -41.59 -11.31 -17.57
CA THR A 169 -41.69 -11.06 -19.02
C THR A 169 -40.52 -10.27 -19.56
N ARG A 170 -39.71 -9.64 -18.70
CA ARG A 170 -38.66 -8.67 -19.05
C ARG A 170 -39.13 -7.47 -19.87
N GLU A 171 -40.43 -7.25 -19.95
CA GLU A 171 -41.03 -6.14 -20.65
C GLU A 171 -41.19 -4.92 -19.73
N TYR A 172 -41.09 -3.72 -20.31
CA TYR A 172 -41.39 -2.50 -19.59
C TYR A 172 -42.89 -2.25 -19.61
N LYS A 173 -43.52 -2.18 -18.42
CA LYS A 173 -44.93 -1.83 -18.24
C LYS A 173 -45.05 -0.41 -17.70
N THR A 174 -46.12 0.28 -18.01
CA THR A 174 -46.39 1.63 -17.52
C THR A 174 -47.47 1.56 -16.45
N ALA A 175 -47.21 2.11 -15.27
CA ALA A 175 -48.18 2.21 -14.18
C ALA A 175 -48.51 3.67 -13.88
N THR A 176 -49.75 3.97 -13.53
CA THR A 176 -50.16 5.34 -13.15
C THR A 176 -49.92 5.51 -11.64
N TYR A 177 -49.22 6.60 -11.27
CA TYR A 177 -48.89 6.91 -9.88
C TYR A 177 -50.02 7.69 -9.19
N LYS A 178 -50.39 7.30 -7.96
CA LYS A 178 -51.28 8.08 -7.07
C LYS A 178 -50.48 8.73 -5.94
N VAL A 179 -50.94 9.92 -5.51
CA VAL A 179 -50.32 10.81 -4.53
C VAL A 179 -49.98 10.18 -3.16
N ASN A 180 -50.47 8.98 -2.87
CA ASN A 180 -50.19 8.27 -1.61
C ASN A 180 -49.32 7.03 -1.76
N GLY A 181 -48.48 6.93 -2.82
CA GLY A 181 -47.60 5.79 -3.02
C GLY A 181 -48.31 4.50 -3.48
N GLU A 182 -49.57 4.54 -3.82
CA GLU A 182 -50.29 3.41 -4.39
C GLU A 182 -50.28 3.45 -5.90
N TYR A 183 -49.75 2.38 -6.53
CA TYR A 183 -49.85 2.20 -7.98
C TYR A 183 -51.25 1.65 -8.33
N THR A 184 -51.96 2.36 -9.16
CA THR A 184 -53.12 1.80 -9.81
C THR A 184 -52.86 1.76 -11.30
N ASP A 185 -52.54 0.58 -11.76
CA ASP A 185 -52.89 0.17 -13.10
C ASP A 185 -54.19 -0.64 -12.99
N ASP A 186 -55.10 -0.49 -13.97
CA ASP A 186 -56.38 -1.21 -13.95
C ASP A 186 -56.24 -2.76 -13.97
N ALA A 187 -55.00 -3.28 -14.12
CA ALA A 187 -54.76 -4.70 -14.28
C ALA A 187 -53.71 -5.34 -13.35
N SER A 188 -52.84 -4.62 -12.67
CA SER A 188 -51.85 -5.31 -11.79
C SER A 188 -51.22 -4.40 -10.72
N LYS A 189 -51.36 -4.81 -9.46
CA LYS A 189 -50.57 -4.24 -8.37
C LYS A 189 -49.07 -4.52 -8.60
N VAL A 190 -48.26 -3.53 -8.43
CA VAL A 190 -46.81 -3.74 -8.44
C VAL A 190 -46.44 -4.65 -7.26
N VAL A 191 -45.83 -5.77 -7.55
CA VAL A 191 -45.53 -6.80 -6.54
C VAL A 191 -44.46 -6.28 -5.57
N ALA A 192 -44.69 -6.46 -4.27
CA ALA A 192 -43.67 -6.18 -3.26
C ALA A 192 -42.34 -6.90 -3.61
N GLY A 193 -41.21 -6.19 -3.54
CA GLY A 193 -39.90 -6.68 -3.92
C GLY A 193 -39.53 -6.52 -5.41
N ALA A 194 -40.48 -6.08 -6.27
CA ALA A 194 -40.14 -5.79 -7.67
C ALA A 194 -39.26 -4.54 -7.79
N LYS A 195 -38.30 -4.58 -8.72
CA LYS A 195 -37.49 -3.40 -9.05
C LYS A 195 -38.21 -2.56 -10.09
N VAL A 196 -38.47 -1.32 -9.75
CA VAL A 196 -39.17 -0.35 -10.60
C VAL A 196 -38.18 0.74 -11.06
N ALA A 197 -38.09 0.90 -12.36
CA ALA A 197 -37.30 1.97 -12.98
C ALA A 197 -38.24 3.06 -13.47
N TYR A 198 -38.01 4.31 -13.04
CA TYR A 198 -38.83 5.45 -13.43
C TYR A 198 -37.99 6.70 -13.74
N MET A 199 -38.47 7.53 -14.67
CA MET A 199 -37.92 8.84 -14.95
C MET A 199 -38.69 9.91 -14.17
N THR A 200 -37.96 10.81 -13.53
CA THR A 200 -38.56 11.95 -12.86
C THR A 200 -38.71 13.11 -13.86
N GLU A 201 -39.81 13.80 -13.86
CA GLU A 201 -40.05 14.98 -14.72
C GLU A 201 -39.01 16.11 -14.45
N GLN A 202 -38.44 16.11 -13.27
CA GLN A 202 -37.43 17.08 -12.84
C GLN A 202 -36.11 16.95 -13.61
N PHE A 203 -35.87 15.86 -14.31
CA PHE A 203 -34.69 15.63 -15.15
C PHE A 203 -34.93 15.94 -16.63
N GLN A 204 -36.04 16.54 -17.00
CA GLN A 204 -36.24 17.00 -18.40
C GLN A 204 -35.30 18.12 -18.75
N MET A 205 -34.63 18.01 -19.91
CA MET A 205 -33.50 18.86 -20.35
C MET A 205 -33.77 20.36 -20.29
N ASN A 206 -35.02 20.82 -20.28
CA ASN A 206 -35.36 22.25 -20.38
C ASN A 206 -35.69 22.93 -19.04
N HIS A 207 -35.76 22.19 -17.92
CA HIS A 207 -36.24 22.71 -16.62
C HIS A 207 -35.62 22.11 -15.40
N ILE A 208 -34.32 21.75 -15.40
CA ILE A 208 -33.65 21.17 -14.23
C ILE A 208 -33.16 22.30 -13.33
N PRO A 209 -33.75 22.54 -12.14
CA PRO A 209 -33.13 23.41 -11.15
C PRO A 209 -31.74 22.87 -10.78
N SER A 210 -30.75 23.74 -10.67
CA SER A 210 -29.35 23.38 -10.38
C SER A 210 -29.17 22.58 -9.08
N LYS A 211 -30.16 22.54 -8.21
CA LYS A 211 -30.20 21.77 -6.95
C LYS A 211 -30.51 20.29 -7.14
N GLU A 212 -31.07 19.89 -8.27
CA GLU A 212 -31.54 18.52 -8.53
C GLU A 212 -30.56 17.72 -9.37
N ILE A 213 -29.59 18.37 -10.00
CA ILE A 213 -28.52 17.71 -10.75
C ILE A 213 -27.61 16.99 -9.74
N PRO A 214 -27.39 15.67 -9.90
CA PRO A 214 -26.45 14.94 -9.04
C PRO A 214 -25.07 15.57 -9.13
N ALA A 215 -24.55 16.00 -8.00
CA ALA A 215 -23.27 16.70 -7.91
C ALA A 215 -22.25 15.94 -7.09
N ILE A 216 -21.02 15.94 -7.57
CA ILE A 216 -19.85 15.36 -6.88
C ILE A 216 -18.91 16.51 -6.54
N GLY A 217 -18.40 16.50 -5.33
CA GLY A 217 -17.41 17.48 -4.88
C GLY A 217 -16.15 16.83 -4.34
N PRO A 218 -15.00 17.49 -4.47
CA PRO A 218 -13.77 17.04 -3.86
C PRO A 218 -13.76 17.33 -2.35
N ARG A 219 -13.29 16.37 -1.56
CA ARG A 219 -13.00 16.54 -0.13
C ARG A 219 -11.55 16.17 0.13
N MET A 220 -10.78 17.07 0.71
CA MET A 220 -9.39 16.81 1.05
C MET A 220 -9.31 16.23 2.46
N LYS A 221 -8.61 15.10 2.59
CA LYS A 221 -8.25 14.50 3.87
C LYS A 221 -6.75 14.49 4.05
N HIS A 222 -6.33 14.54 5.31
CA HIS A 222 -4.93 14.52 5.71
C HIS A 222 -4.69 13.40 6.71
N ILE A 223 -3.63 12.62 6.47
CA ILE A 223 -3.10 11.65 7.42
C ILE A 223 -1.82 12.26 8.00
N PRO A 224 -1.78 12.59 9.31
CA PRO A 224 -0.57 13.11 9.92
C PRO A 224 0.51 12.03 9.97
N LEU A 225 1.74 12.42 9.67
CA LEU A 225 2.93 11.58 9.75
C LEU A 225 3.94 12.25 10.66
N VAL A 226 4.42 11.52 11.67
CA VAL A 226 5.47 11.97 12.58
C VAL A 226 6.61 10.97 12.50
N ALA A 227 7.81 11.45 12.18
CA ALA A 227 8.99 10.60 12.08
C ALA A 227 9.46 10.17 13.47
N GLU A 228 9.54 8.88 13.70
CA GLU A 228 10.04 8.28 14.94
C GLU A 228 11.50 7.86 14.79
N PRO A 229 12.35 8.06 15.82
CA PRO A 229 13.74 7.65 15.77
C PRO A 229 13.89 6.13 16.01
N ARG A 230 14.76 5.52 15.22
CA ARG A 230 15.33 4.19 15.49
C ARG A 230 16.83 4.36 15.66
N ARG A 231 17.37 3.79 16.73
CA ARG A 231 18.77 3.99 17.11
C ARG A 231 19.42 2.69 17.58
N ILE A 232 20.60 2.43 17.08
CA ILE A 232 21.44 1.32 17.52
C ILE A 232 22.81 1.88 17.90
N ALA A 233 23.39 1.41 19.00
CA ALA A 233 24.75 1.73 19.40
C ALA A 233 25.61 0.48 19.34
N VAL A 234 26.74 0.61 18.66
CA VAL A 234 27.76 -0.41 18.56
C VAL A 234 28.94 -0.03 19.43
N ARG A 235 29.44 -1.00 20.21
CA ARG A 235 30.60 -0.83 21.06
C ARG A 235 31.58 -1.96 20.79
N TYR A 236 32.87 -1.61 20.72
CA TYR A 236 33.94 -2.58 20.53
C TYR A 236 35.24 -2.08 21.20
N ASP A 237 36.13 -3.01 21.48
CA ASP A 237 37.41 -2.71 22.08
C ASP A 237 38.45 -2.30 21.02
N GLN A 238 39.24 -1.31 21.34
CA GLN A 238 40.30 -0.81 20.46
C GLN A 238 41.36 -1.88 20.16
N ILE A 239 41.63 -2.77 21.12
CA ILE A 239 42.57 -3.89 20.95
C ILE A 239 42.06 -4.85 19.89
N THR A 240 40.75 -5.17 19.94
CA THR A 240 40.09 -6.03 18.94
C THR A 240 40.15 -5.42 17.55
N ALA A 241 39.94 -4.09 17.43
CA ALA A 241 40.08 -3.39 16.15
C ALA A 241 41.47 -3.43 15.58
N PHE A 242 42.50 -3.29 16.45
CA PHE A 242 43.89 -3.38 16.06
C PHE A 242 44.27 -4.80 15.58
N GLN A 243 43.86 -5.83 16.32
CA GLN A 243 44.08 -7.24 15.96
C GLN A 243 43.38 -7.57 14.62
N ALA A 244 42.13 -7.15 14.43
CA ALA A 244 41.41 -7.36 13.18
C ALA A 244 42.15 -6.77 11.96
N LYS A 245 42.77 -5.61 12.13
CA LYS A 245 43.54 -4.97 11.07
C LYS A 245 44.89 -5.65 10.85
N THR A 246 45.58 -6.07 11.90
CA THR A 246 46.95 -6.62 11.84
C THR A 246 46.92 -8.08 11.39
N ASP A 247 46.01 -8.90 11.97
CA ASP A 247 46.04 -10.35 11.76
C ASP A 247 45.17 -10.77 10.56
N TYR A 248 44.07 -10.04 10.30
CA TYR A 248 43.10 -10.39 9.26
C TYR A 248 43.01 -9.37 8.12
N GLY A 249 43.66 -8.21 8.23
CA GLY A 249 43.77 -7.21 7.15
C GLY A 249 42.46 -6.45 6.83
N PHE A 250 41.43 -6.51 7.68
CA PHE A 250 40.20 -5.76 7.47
C PHE A 250 39.98 -4.65 8.52
N SER A 251 39.24 -3.61 8.10
CA SER A 251 38.85 -2.51 9.00
C SER A 251 37.57 -2.88 9.73
N LEU A 252 37.67 -3.06 11.06
CA LEU A 252 36.54 -3.42 11.90
C LEU A 252 35.46 -2.34 11.88
N ASP A 253 35.83 -1.05 11.89
CA ASP A 253 34.90 0.09 11.85
C ASP A 253 33.95 0.05 10.64
N LYS A 254 34.51 -0.28 9.46
CA LYS A 254 33.73 -0.36 8.23
C LYS A 254 32.76 -1.53 8.27
N GLN A 255 33.21 -2.69 8.75
CA GLN A 255 32.40 -3.89 8.82
C GLN A 255 31.25 -3.74 9.83
N ILE A 256 31.53 -3.12 10.97
CA ILE A 256 30.53 -2.80 11.99
C ILE A 256 29.48 -1.82 11.45
N ALA A 257 29.91 -0.78 10.73
CA ALA A 257 29.00 0.16 10.11
C ALA A 257 28.08 -0.52 9.09
N GLU A 258 28.62 -1.39 8.23
CA GLU A 258 27.83 -2.17 7.28
C GLU A 258 26.82 -3.09 7.98
N GLN A 259 27.23 -3.75 9.07
CA GLN A 259 26.35 -4.62 9.86
C GLN A 259 25.24 -3.83 10.56
N ALA A 260 25.57 -2.71 11.21
CA ALA A 260 24.58 -1.86 11.88
C ALA A 260 23.55 -1.27 10.90
N CYS A 261 23.99 -0.92 9.70
CA CYS A 261 23.09 -0.47 8.65
C CYS A 261 22.19 -1.59 8.11
N GLY A 262 22.75 -2.80 7.98
CA GLY A 262 21.99 -3.98 7.61
C GLY A 262 20.90 -4.28 8.62
N GLU A 263 21.19 -4.14 9.92
CA GLU A 263 20.22 -4.37 11.00
C GLU A 263 19.09 -3.32 11.00
N LEU A 264 19.43 -2.04 10.86
CA LEU A 264 18.41 -0.98 10.76
C LEU A 264 17.56 -1.12 9.49
N ALA A 265 18.13 -1.53 8.37
CA ALA A 265 17.38 -1.80 7.15
C ALA A 265 16.43 -3.01 7.34
N TYR A 266 16.91 -4.05 8.01
CA TYR A 266 16.08 -5.20 8.38
C TYR A 266 14.90 -4.80 9.29
N GLU A 267 15.13 -3.96 10.30
CA GLU A 267 14.06 -3.43 11.16
C GLU A 267 13.02 -2.66 10.37
N ILE A 268 13.44 -1.77 9.44
CA ILE A 268 12.51 -1.00 8.60
C ILE A 268 11.63 -1.92 7.78
N ASP A 269 12.23 -2.86 7.03
CA ASP A 269 11.48 -3.78 6.17
C ASP A 269 10.54 -4.66 6.98
N THR A 270 10.98 -5.10 8.13
CA THR A 270 10.24 -5.94 9.07
C THR A 270 9.04 -5.23 9.67
N GLU A 271 9.20 -3.98 10.11
CA GLU A 271 8.12 -3.15 10.62
C GLU A 271 7.07 -2.83 9.55
N ILE A 272 7.49 -2.62 8.31
CA ILE A 272 6.56 -2.36 7.20
C ILE A 272 5.76 -3.61 6.85
N VAL A 273 6.41 -4.78 6.76
CA VAL A 273 5.71 -6.04 6.52
C VAL A 273 4.73 -6.35 7.66
N ALA A 274 5.11 -6.10 8.93
CA ALA A 274 4.21 -6.28 10.08
C ALA A 274 2.98 -5.36 9.98
N MET A 275 3.17 -4.08 9.64
CA MET A 275 2.06 -3.14 9.42
C MET A 275 1.12 -3.61 8.31
N LEU A 276 1.65 -4.09 7.19
CA LEU A 276 0.85 -4.61 6.08
C LEU A 276 0.13 -5.92 6.45
N LYS A 277 0.77 -6.81 7.20
CA LYS A 277 0.17 -8.04 7.74
C LYS A 277 -1.04 -7.72 8.63
N ASP A 278 -0.88 -6.78 9.56
CA ASP A 278 -1.96 -6.34 10.45
C ASP A 278 -3.08 -5.65 9.63
N GLY A 279 -2.73 -4.87 8.63
CA GLY A 279 -3.67 -4.27 7.69
C GLY A 279 -4.45 -5.33 6.89
N ALA A 280 -3.79 -6.37 6.41
CA ALA A 280 -4.41 -7.48 5.71
C ALA A 280 -5.35 -8.27 6.64
N LYS A 281 -4.96 -8.47 7.90
CA LYS A 281 -5.81 -9.08 8.92
C LYS A 281 -7.07 -8.27 9.18
N ALA A 282 -6.94 -6.95 9.31
CA ALA A 282 -8.06 -6.04 9.53
C ALA A 282 -8.94 -5.84 8.27
N GLY A 283 -8.36 -6.07 7.09
CA GLY A 283 -9.05 -5.96 5.80
C GLY A 283 -9.83 -7.20 5.38
N THR A 284 -9.46 -8.39 5.85
CA THR A 284 -10.07 -9.66 5.42
C THR A 284 -11.15 -10.11 6.41
N SER A 285 -12.37 -10.35 5.92
CA SER A 285 -13.46 -10.92 6.74
C SER A 285 -13.21 -12.40 7.04
N GLU A 286 -13.92 -12.96 8.04
CA GLU A 286 -13.76 -14.37 8.39
C GLU A 286 -14.20 -15.32 7.26
N ASP A 287 -15.23 -14.98 6.52
CA ASP A 287 -15.73 -15.79 5.41
C ASP A 287 -14.76 -15.77 4.23
N GLU A 288 -14.19 -14.60 3.92
CA GLU A 288 -13.15 -14.48 2.92
C GLU A 288 -11.88 -15.24 3.34
N PHE A 289 -11.50 -15.17 4.61
CA PHE A 289 -10.36 -15.93 5.12
C PHE A 289 -10.54 -17.43 5.00
N LYS A 290 -11.77 -17.96 5.28
CA LYS A 290 -12.09 -19.37 5.05
C LYS A 290 -11.97 -19.76 3.58
N ALA A 291 -12.46 -18.90 2.66
CA ALA A 291 -12.33 -19.13 1.22
C ALA A 291 -10.86 -19.10 0.74
N LEU A 292 -9.99 -18.39 1.45
CA LEU A 292 -8.55 -18.26 1.16
C LEU A 292 -7.69 -19.22 1.98
N THR A 293 -8.30 -20.21 2.61
CA THR A 293 -7.59 -21.26 3.34
C THR A 293 -7.42 -22.50 2.46
N TRP A 294 -6.17 -22.85 2.15
CA TRP A 294 -5.84 -24.01 1.34
C TRP A 294 -5.17 -25.10 2.18
N SER A 295 -5.56 -26.36 1.95
CA SER A 295 -4.95 -27.49 2.63
C SER A 295 -3.79 -28.08 1.84
N LYS A 296 -2.63 -28.22 2.49
CA LYS A 296 -1.45 -28.86 1.91
C LYS A 296 -1.57 -30.39 1.91
N THR A 297 -2.52 -30.95 2.66
CA THR A 297 -2.74 -32.39 2.75
C THR A 297 -3.13 -32.95 1.40
N LEU A 298 -2.35 -33.94 0.90
CA LEU A 298 -2.56 -34.53 -0.41
C LEU A 298 -3.79 -35.44 -0.41
N PRO A 299 -4.81 -35.20 -1.25
CA PRO A 299 -5.93 -36.12 -1.41
C PRO A 299 -5.48 -37.46 -2.02
N VAL A 300 -6.16 -38.55 -1.63
CA VAL A 300 -5.85 -39.88 -2.16
C VAL A 300 -6.11 -39.92 -3.67
N GLY A 301 -5.11 -40.38 -4.43
CA GLY A 301 -5.23 -40.52 -5.89
C GLY A 301 -4.83 -39.30 -6.73
N VAL A 302 -4.46 -38.19 -6.11
CA VAL A 302 -4.01 -36.96 -6.79
C VAL A 302 -2.49 -36.85 -6.74
N SER A 303 -1.85 -36.44 -7.85
CA SER A 303 -0.41 -36.22 -7.86
C SER A 303 -0.07 -34.95 -7.07
N LYS A 304 1.10 -34.94 -6.42
CA LYS A 304 1.57 -33.77 -5.65
C LYS A 304 1.66 -32.50 -6.50
N PHE A 305 2.00 -32.65 -7.78
CA PHE A 305 2.10 -31.53 -8.72
C PHE A 305 0.72 -30.94 -9.03
N GLU A 306 -0.27 -31.78 -9.31
CA GLU A 306 -1.65 -31.32 -9.58
C GLU A 306 -2.26 -30.64 -8.37
N HIS A 307 -2.08 -31.24 -7.19
CA HIS A 307 -2.59 -30.65 -5.95
C HIS A 307 -1.98 -29.29 -5.67
N TYR A 308 -0.66 -29.14 -5.81
CA TYR A 308 0.01 -27.87 -5.54
C TYR A 308 -0.33 -26.79 -6.57
N ASN A 309 -0.64 -27.14 -7.81
CA ASN A 309 -1.21 -26.21 -8.79
C ASN A 309 -2.59 -25.67 -8.39
N GLY A 310 -3.37 -26.42 -7.60
CA GLY A 310 -4.63 -25.95 -7.03
C GLY A 310 -4.48 -24.72 -6.10
N PHE A 311 -3.29 -24.45 -5.59
CA PHE A 311 -3.03 -23.22 -4.84
C PHE A 311 -3.21 -21.94 -5.69
N LEU A 312 -3.06 -22.04 -7.01
CA LEU A 312 -3.29 -20.92 -7.91
C LEU A 312 -4.75 -20.41 -7.87
N GLU A 313 -5.72 -21.31 -7.66
CA GLU A 313 -7.13 -20.96 -7.51
C GLU A 313 -7.35 -20.01 -6.30
N VAL A 314 -6.67 -20.30 -5.18
CA VAL A 314 -6.76 -19.44 -3.97
C VAL A 314 -6.14 -18.08 -4.22
N VAL A 315 -5.02 -18.03 -4.95
CA VAL A 315 -4.37 -16.75 -5.31
C VAL A 315 -5.28 -15.93 -6.23
N GLU A 316 -5.91 -16.56 -7.23
CA GLU A 316 -6.86 -15.88 -8.12
C GLU A 316 -8.13 -15.41 -7.38
N THR A 317 -8.63 -16.22 -6.44
CA THR A 317 -9.74 -15.82 -5.55
C THR A 317 -9.35 -14.58 -4.73
N ALA A 318 -8.14 -14.53 -4.19
CA ALA A 318 -7.65 -13.37 -3.46
C ALA A 318 -7.56 -12.10 -4.34
N LYS A 319 -7.10 -12.25 -5.60
CA LYS A 319 -7.11 -11.16 -6.59
C LYS A 319 -8.53 -10.66 -6.87
N ALA A 320 -9.48 -11.58 -7.05
CA ALA A 320 -10.88 -11.28 -7.30
C ALA A 320 -11.52 -10.52 -6.12
N ILE A 321 -11.20 -10.89 -4.88
CA ILE A 321 -11.69 -10.19 -3.68
C ILE A 321 -11.20 -8.73 -3.68
N ILE A 322 -9.91 -8.48 -3.91
CA ILE A 322 -9.37 -7.10 -3.99
C ILE A 322 -10.05 -6.33 -5.12
N TYR A 323 -10.21 -6.94 -6.31
CA TYR A 323 -10.90 -6.30 -7.42
C TYR A 323 -12.35 -5.99 -7.10
N ASN A 324 -13.08 -6.92 -6.49
CA ASN A 324 -14.48 -6.73 -6.13
C ASN A 324 -14.68 -5.61 -5.09
N ARG A 325 -13.75 -5.46 -4.15
CA ARG A 325 -13.76 -4.37 -3.16
C ARG A 325 -13.45 -3.01 -3.77
N THR A 326 -12.46 -2.96 -4.65
CA THR A 326 -11.96 -1.71 -5.21
C THR A 326 -12.61 -1.33 -6.54
N LYS A 327 -13.19 -2.32 -7.26
CA LYS A 327 -13.75 -2.20 -8.64
C LYS A 327 -12.76 -1.64 -9.67
N LYS A 328 -11.48 -1.53 -9.32
CA LYS A 328 -10.47 -0.88 -10.17
C LYS A 328 -9.11 -1.53 -10.14
N PHE A 329 -8.67 -2.08 -9.02
CA PHE A 329 -7.28 -2.45 -8.81
C PHE A 329 -7.08 -3.95 -8.64
N HIS A 330 -5.95 -4.44 -9.17
CA HIS A 330 -5.44 -5.78 -8.93
C HIS A 330 -4.17 -5.74 -8.09
N PRO A 331 -3.91 -6.71 -7.22
CA PRO A 331 -2.68 -6.78 -6.44
C PRO A 331 -1.47 -6.98 -7.36
N ASN A 332 -0.33 -6.42 -6.98
CA ASN A 332 0.92 -6.55 -7.72
C ASN A 332 2.06 -7.20 -6.93
N TYR A 333 1.83 -7.48 -5.65
CA TYR A 333 2.78 -8.22 -4.84
C TYR A 333 2.10 -9.19 -3.87
N MET A 334 2.86 -10.20 -3.49
CA MET A 334 2.48 -11.21 -2.51
C MET A 334 3.63 -11.40 -1.52
N VAL A 335 3.32 -11.43 -0.23
CA VAL A 335 4.29 -11.76 0.82
C VAL A 335 3.90 -13.06 1.46
N VAL A 336 4.86 -13.98 1.59
CA VAL A 336 4.62 -15.35 2.04
C VAL A 336 5.56 -15.73 3.18
N ALA A 337 5.14 -16.70 4.00
CA ALA A 337 6.01 -17.38 4.95
C ALA A 337 7.01 -18.30 4.23
N SER A 338 8.14 -18.58 4.85
CA SER A 338 9.22 -19.37 4.25
C SER A 338 8.83 -20.83 3.92
N ASP A 339 7.88 -21.39 4.65
CA ASP A 339 7.36 -22.76 4.49
C ASP A 339 6.43 -22.93 3.28
N ILE A 340 5.96 -21.81 2.70
CA ILE A 340 5.16 -21.80 1.46
C ILE A 340 6.04 -21.94 0.21
N LEU A 341 7.31 -21.59 0.28
CA LEU A 341 8.23 -21.64 -0.86
C LEU A 341 8.27 -22.97 -1.59
N PRO A 342 8.35 -24.13 -0.90
CA PRO A 342 8.32 -25.42 -1.59
C PRO A 342 7.04 -25.64 -2.38
N VAL A 343 5.90 -25.09 -1.95
CA VAL A 343 4.63 -25.18 -2.67
C VAL A 343 4.69 -24.32 -3.94
N LEU A 344 5.11 -23.06 -3.80
CA LEU A 344 5.20 -22.11 -4.93
C LEU A 344 6.09 -22.60 -6.07
N ARG A 345 7.15 -23.34 -5.76
CA ARG A 345 8.04 -23.90 -6.80
C ARG A 345 7.40 -24.97 -7.67
N PHE A 346 6.31 -25.56 -7.23
CA PHE A 346 5.52 -26.52 -8.02
C PHE A 346 4.36 -25.88 -8.76
N VAL A 347 4.03 -24.62 -8.44
CA VAL A 347 2.93 -23.88 -9.09
C VAL A 347 3.36 -23.43 -10.48
N ASN A 348 2.50 -23.68 -11.47
CA ASN A 348 2.73 -23.20 -12.83
C ASN A 348 2.72 -21.67 -12.87
N GLY A 349 3.61 -21.09 -13.66
CA GLY A 349 3.74 -19.63 -13.76
C GLY A 349 4.65 -18.97 -12.71
N PHE A 350 5.21 -19.75 -11.78
CA PHE A 350 6.21 -19.22 -10.85
C PHE A 350 7.59 -19.18 -11.50
N THR A 351 8.16 -17.98 -11.57
CA THR A 351 9.52 -17.75 -12.06
C THR A 351 10.42 -17.31 -10.91
N ALA A 352 11.39 -18.17 -10.53
CA ALA A 352 12.32 -17.85 -9.45
C ALA A 352 13.41 -16.88 -9.91
N VAL A 353 13.73 -15.90 -9.06
CA VAL A 353 14.87 -15.00 -9.25
C VAL A 353 16.17 -15.73 -8.90
N LYS A 354 17.19 -15.58 -9.76
CA LYS A 354 18.53 -16.10 -9.53
C LYS A 354 19.34 -15.11 -8.68
N ASN A 355 20.24 -15.60 -7.83
CA ASN A 355 21.19 -14.78 -7.06
C ASN A 355 20.57 -13.76 -6.09
N VAL A 356 19.75 -14.21 -5.15
CA VAL A 356 19.14 -13.35 -4.13
C VAL A 356 20.09 -13.21 -2.93
N LYS A 357 20.39 -11.98 -2.52
CA LYS A 357 20.97 -11.73 -1.19
C LYS A 357 19.91 -11.96 -0.13
N MET A 358 20.09 -12.99 0.69
CA MET A 358 19.18 -13.37 1.76
C MET A 358 19.53 -12.64 3.07
N ASN A 359 19.15 -11.36 3.17
CA ASN A 359 19.22 -10.64 4.45
C ASN A 359 17.81 -10.09 4.73
N GLY A 360 17.11 -10.69 5.70
CA GLY A 360 15.77 -10.27 6.04
C GLY A 360 14.71 -10.69 5.00
N PRO A 361 13.64 -9.92 4.85
CA PRO A 361 12.68 -10.12 3.77
C PRO A 361 13.35 -9.97 2.40
N TYR A 362 13.02 -10.82 1.42
CA TYR A 362 13.63 -10.77 0.08
C TYR A 362 12.65 -11.20 -1.03
N LYS A 363 12.87 -10.70 -2.25
CA LYS A 363 12.13 -11.14 -3.43
C LYS A 363 12.61 -12.52 -3.88
N VAL A 364 11.68 -13.48 -3.97
CA VAL A 364 11.96 -14.86 -4.37
C VAL A 364 11.71 -15.10 -5.85
N GLY A 365 10.71 -14.44 -6.39
CA GLY A 365 10.30 -14.67 -7.76
C GLY A 365 9.10 -13.85 -8.16
N GLU A 366 8.48 -14.27 -9.25
CA GLU A 366 7.24 -13.71 -9.78
C GLU A 366 6.25 -14.83 -10.01
N LEU A 367 5.01 -14.63 -9.64
CA LEU A 367 3.89 -15.51 -9.86
C LEU A 367 2.81 -14.75 -10.59
N ASP A 368 2.51 -15.14 -11.82
CA ASP A 368 1.46 -14.53 -12.64
C ASP A 368 1.48 -12.98 -12.64
N GLY A 369 2.67 -12.41 -12.90
CA GLY A 369 2.89 -10.96 -12.94
C GLY A 369 2.96 -10.27 -11.58
N MET A 370 2.80 -10.98 -10.47
CA MET A 370 2.99 -10.45 -9.12
C MET A 370 4.38 -10.77 -8.58
N ASN A 371 4.98 -9.80 -7.92
CA ASN A 371 6.23 -10.00 -7.20
C ASN A 371 6.00 -10.80 -5.92
N VAL A 372 6.75 -11.86 -5.71
CA VAL A 372 6.67 -12.69 -4.50
C VAL A 372 7.84 -12.41 -3.58
N TYR A 373 7.52 -12.03 -2.34
CA TYR A 373 8.49 -11.78 -1.27
C TYR A 373 8.33 -12.78 -0.15
N VAL A 374 9.44 -13.15 0.48
CA VAL A 374 9.44 -13.96 1.69
C VAL A 374 9.85 -13.10 2.86
N SER A 375 9.15 -13.24 3.97
CA SER A 375 9.47 -12.55 5.20
C SER A 375 9.49 -13.50 6.39
N PRO A 376 10.50 -13.40 7.27
CA PRO A 376 10.61 -14.24 8.46
C PRO A 376 9.56 -13.92 9.55
N ILE A 377 8.89 -12.76 9.46
CA ILE A 377 7.82 -12.34 10.38
C ILE A 377 6.49 -13.04 10.10
N MET A 378 6.32 -13.55 8.90
CA MET A 378 5.09 -14.25 8.55
C MET A 378 4.98 -15.53 9.37
N GLU A 379 3.80 -15.77 9.94
CA GLU A 379 3.50 -17.02 10.62
C GLU A 379 3.49 -18.18 9.62
N SER A 380 3.76 -19.40 10.14
CA SER A 380 3.77 -20.58 9.29
C SER A 380 2.46 -20.74 8.54
N GLY A 381 2.55 -20.93 7.22
CA GLY A 381 1.40 -21.07 6.34
C GLY A 381 0.66 -19.77 6.00
N GLU A 382 1.03 -18.62 6.55
CA GLU A 382 0.37 -17.36 6.19
C GLU A 382 0.96 -16.70 4.95
N PHE A 383 0.07 -16.07 4.18
CA PHE A 383 0.44 -15.18 3.08
C PHE A 383 -0.54 -14.01 2.99
N PHE A 384 -0.12 -12.93 2.39
CA PHE A 384 -1.02 -11.84 2.03
C PHE A 384 -0.66 -11.26 0.66
N LEU A 385 -1.68 -10.74 -0.02
CA LEU A 385 -1.55 -10.01 -1.27
C LEU A 385 -1.80 -8.53 -1.01
N GLY A 386 -1.13 -7.69 -1.79
CA GLY A 386 -1.29 -6.26 -1.67
C GLY A 386 -1.01 -5.53 -2.98
N LEU A 387 -1.34 -4.25 -2.98
CA LEU A 387 -1.09 -3.34 -4.09
C LEU A 387 -0.19 -2.19 -3.64
N ASN A 388 0.86 -1.96 -4.43
CA ASN A 388 1.66 -0.75 -4.41
C ASN A 388 1.57 -0.07 -5.78
N GLY A 389 0.78 0.98 -5.88
CA GLY A 389 0.64 1.79 -7.09
C GLY A 389 1.53 3.03 -7.08
N ASN A 390 1.43 3.82 -8.14
CA ASN A 390 2.22 5.05 -8.27
C ASN A 390 1.64 6.23 -7.48
N ASP A 391 0.37 6.13 -7.07
CA ASP A 391 -0.35 7.19 -6.35
C ASP A 391 -0.64 6.76 -4.91
N MET A 392 -0.76 7.73 -4.01
CA MET A 392 -1.16 7.49 -2.61
C MET A 392 -2.48 6.72 -2.51
N MET A 393 -3.41 6.93 -3.44
CA MET A 393 -4.72 6.27 -3.46
C MET A 393 -4.66 4.82 -3.92
N SER A 394 -3.63 4.44 -4.65
CA SER A 394 -3.43 3.09 -5.19
C SER A 394 -2.40 2.27 -4.41
N SER A 395 -1.99 2.73 -3.23
CA SER A 395 -1.07 2.00 -2.36
C SER A 395 -1.72 1.64 -1.03
N ALA A 396 -1.42 0.43 -0.54
CA ALA A 396 -1.93 -0.05 0.74
C ALA A 396 -1.33 0.70 1.94
N GLY A 397 -0.07 1.12 1.84
CA GLY A 397 0.63 1.82 2.91
C GLY A 397 1.61 2.87 2.40
N VAL A 398 2.12 3.69 3.31
CA VAL A 398 3.16 4.69 3.05
C VAL A 398 4.35 4.50 3.98
N TYR A 399 5.54 4.60 3.41
CA TYR A 399 6.80 4.74 4.11
C TYR A 399 7.32 6.17 3.89
N ALA A 400 7.49 6.91 4.97
CA ALA A 400 7.84 8.32 4.91
C ALA A 400 9.17 8.58 5.66
N PRO A 401 10.33 8.35 4.99
CA PRO A 401 11.62 8.61 5.58
C PRO A 401 11.90 10.11 5.68
N TYR A 402 12.38 10.53 6.85
CA TYR A 402 12.86 11.90 7.09
C TYR A 402 14.38 11.96 7.01
N MET A 403 15.07 11.06 7.72
CA MET A 403 16.52 10.92 7.65
C MET A 403 16.89 9.47 7.39
N ALA A 404 17.84 9.29 6.48
CA ALA A 404 18.46 8.00 6.25
C ALA A 404 19.32 7.58 7.46
N ILE A 405 20.02 6.47 7.33
CA ILE A 405 20.89 5.97 8.41
C ILE A 405 22.09 6.91 8.54
N VAL A 406 22.16 7.60 9.69
CA VAL A 406 23.20 8.56 10.00
C VAL A 406 24.03 8.03 11.17
N PRO A 407 25.34 7.86 10.99
CA PRO A 407 26.25 7.50 12.06
C PRO A 407 26.61 8.72 12.91
N THR A 408 26.75 8.53 14.22
CA THR A 408 27.40 9.51 15.09
C THR A 408 28.92 9.48 14.92
N GLN A 409 29.60 10.46 15.46
CA GLN A 409 31.06 10.40 15.56
C GLN A 409 31.49 9.23 16.46
N LEU A 410 32.63 8.64 16.14
CA LEU A 410 33.22 7.58 16.94
C LEU A 410 33.76 8.21 18.24
N LEU A 411 33.31 7.73 19.38
CA LEU A 411 33.69 8.21 20.70
C LEU A 411 34.50 7.14 21.43
N GLY A 412 35.67 7.51 21.96
CA GLY A 412 36.41 6.67 22.89
C GLY A 412 35.69 6.63 24.25
N THR A 413 35.56 5.46 24.82
CA THR A 413 35.09 5.28 26.19
C THR A 413 36.24 5.21 27.17
N PRO A 414 36.06 5.60 28.47
CA PRO A 414 37.14 5.56 29.46
C PRO A 414 37.78 4.18 29.66
N ASP A 415 37.06 3.13 29.29
CA ASP A 415 37.47 1.71 29.42
C ASP A 415 38.39 1.25 28.26
N GLY A 416 38.84 2.15 27.38
CA GLY A 416 39.60 1.79 26.16
C GLY A 416 38.73 1.28 25.01
N GLY A 417 37.42 1.32 25.18
CA GLY A 417 36.45 0.96 24.14
C GLY A 417 36.18 2.10 23.16
N MET A 418 35.59 1.75 22.04
CA MET A 418 35.05 2.67 21.03
C MET A 418 33.55 2.48 20.94
N ALA A 419 32.79 3.57 20.84
CA ALA A 419 31.33 3.56 20.69
C ALA A 419 30.92 4.43 19.50
N GLN A 420 30.03 3.90 18.67
CA GLN A 420 29.40 4.62 17.57
C GLN A 420 27.91 4.33 17.53
N GLY A 421 27.08 5.37 17.40
CA GLY A 421 25.65 5.24 17.23
C GLY A 421 25.24 5.36 15.78
N PHE A 422 24.22 4.63 15.39
CA PHE A 422 23.55 4.76 14.10
C PHE A 422 22.08 5.07 14.36
N SER A 423 21.52 5.99 13.61
CA SER A 423 20.12 6.42 13.79
C SER A 423 19.45 6.69 12.45
N THR A 424 18.16 6.40 12.40
CA THR A 424 17.26 6.73 11.29
C THR A 424 15.97 7.25 11.81
N TRP A 425 15.29 8.12 11.04
CA TRP A 425 13.96 8.67 11.39
C TRP A 425 13.01 8.47 10.23
N TYR A 426 11.90 7.83 10.49
CA TYR A 426 10.85 7.63 9.50
C TYR A 426 9.48 7.53 10.14
N ALA A 427 8.45 7.82 9.35
CA ALA A 427 7.06 7.53 9.66
C ALA A 427 6.54 6.42 8.74
N LYS A 428 5.56 5.68 9.23
CA LYS A 428 4.81 4.68 8.47
C LYS A 428 3.33 4.81 8.76
N ALA A 429 2.49 4.60 7.78
CA ALA A 429 1.05 4.57 7.99
C ALA A 429 0.38 3.61 7.00
N LEU A 430 -0.67 2.93 7.47
CA LEU A 430 -1.56 2.17 6.62
C LEU A 430 -2.53 3.15 5.97
N LEU A 431 -2.58 3.17 4.64
CA LEU A 431 -3.47 4.04 3.88
C LEU A 431 -4.82 3.38 3.64
N ASN A 432 -4.81 2.18 3.08
CA ASN A 432 -6.03 1.49 2.69
C ASN A 432 -5.96 -0.03 2.91
N LYS A 433 -6.70 -0.52 3.90
CA LYS A 433 -6.81 -1.94 4.21
C LYS A 433 -7.54 -2.77 3.14
N ASN A 434 -8.39 -2.15 2.30
CA ASN A 434 -9.14 -2.85 1.26
C ASN A 434 -8.26 -3.31 0.09
N LEU A 435 -7.04 -2.79 -0.01
CA LEU A 435 -6.01 -3.21 -0.98
C LEU A 435 -5.20 -4.42 -0.48
N LEU A 436 -5.51 -4.93 0.69
CA LEU A 436 -4.82 -6.03 1.34
C LEU A 436 -5.77 -7.19 1.60
N VAL A 437 -5.32 -8.40 1.31
CA VAL A 437 -6.06 -9.64 1.61
C VAL A 437 -5.07 -10.68 2.13
N ARG A 438 -5.43 -11.39 3.20
CA ARG A 438 -4.64 -12.49 3.73
C ARG A 438 -5.31 -13.83 3.49
N GLY A 439 -4.50 -14.85 3.35
CA GLY A 439 -4.92 -16.25 3.33
C GLY A 439 -3.96 -17.14 4.11
N SER A 440 -4.29 -18.40 4.22
CA SER A 440 -3.46 -19.37 4.92
C SER A 440 -3.36 -20.71 4.19
N ILE A 441 -2.25 -21.40 4.43
CA ILE A 441 -2.04 -22.80 4.03
C ILE A 441 -2.04 -23.63 5.32
N VAL A 442 -2.99 -24.54 5.43
CA VAL A 442 -3.10 -25.47 6.56
C VAL A 442 -2.43 -26.78 6.18
N ALA A 443 -1.73 -27.39 7.15
CA ALA A 443 -1.01 -28.65 6.97
C ALA A 443 -1.95 -29.84 6.72
#